data_df3a58b0349a7116405fa00d4f224263
#
_entry.id   df3a58b0349a7116405fa00d4f224263
#
_cell.length_a   1.000
_cell.length_b   1.000
_cell.length_c   1.000
_cell.angle_alpha   90.00
_cell.angle_beta   90.00
_cell.angle_gamma   90.00
#
_symmetry.space_group_name_H-M   'P 1'
#
loop_
_entity.id
_entity.type
_entity.pdbx_description
1 polymer ?
#
loop_
_entity_poly.entity_id
_entity_poly.type
_entity_poly.pdbx_seq_one_letter_code
_entity_poly.pdbx_strand_id
1 'polypeptide(L)'
;IKSISKVLNLKGKVIPFSEDNIVLSAIMEDDSIVNGEHYITESPLKIKKVYYEKEPEICDEVFDSIDESDLIILSMGSLYTSIIPNLLSKKIIEKLDKTSAKIMYVCNMVTQPGETDDFKVSDHLKVLNSYLGIHKIDIVVANTGSIDKEVAEKYSTLEQKDPVLFDEENIDCDTILNNYVTINDGVIRHNVEKLSLDIYSYLVNE
;
A
#
# COMPACT_ATOMS: atom_id res chain seq x y z
N ILE A 1 15.98 -13.91 -6.65
CA ILE A 1 14.52 -13.70 -6.57
C ILE A 1 13.77 -14.79 -7.33
N LYS A 2 14.09 -15.08 -8.61
CA LYS A 2 13.43 -16.16 -9.43
C LYS A 2 13.43 -17.55 -8.75
N SER A 3 14.39 -17.84 -7.87
CA SER A 3 14.45 -19.09 -7.11
C SER A 3 13.45 -19.13 -5.94
N ILE A 4 13.04 -18.00 -5.39
CA ILE A 4 12.13 -17.91 -4.25
C ILE A 4 10.72 -18.36 -4.66
N SER A 5 10.25 -17.99 -5.83
CA SER A 5 8.94 -18.40 -6.35
C SER A 5 8.78 -19.91 -6.44
N LYS A 6 9.87 -20.62 -6.77
CA LYS A 6 9.88 -22.11 -6.83
C LYS A 6 9.85 -22.74 -5.44
N VAL A 7 10.60 -22.16 -4.49
CA VAL A 7 10.67 -22.68 -3.10
C VAL A 7 9.34 -22.49 -2.38
N LEU A 8 8.66 -21.35 -2.61
CA LEU A 8 7.38 -21.02 -1.97
C LEU A 8 6.15 -21.63 -2.69
N ASN A 9 6.37 -22.40 -3.77
CA ASN A 9 5.28 -22.98 -4.57
C ASN A 9 4.20 -21.96 -5.00
N LEU A 10 4.65 -20.76 -5.37
CA LEU A 10 3.77 -19.67 -5.80
C LEU A 10 3.15 -20.00 -7.16
N LYS A 11 1.88 -19.67 -7.33
CA LYS A 11 1.19 -19.74 -8.64
C LYS A 11 1.55 -18.55 -9.55
N GLY A 12 2.12 -17.50 -8.99
CA GLY A 12 2.56 -16.29 -9.69
C GLY A 12 4.08 -16.15 -9.75
N LYS A 13 4.53 -15.00 -10.23
CA LYS A 13 5.95 -14.61 -10.30
C LYS A 13 6.23 -13.54 -9.24
N VAL A 14 7.43 -13.55 -8.67
CA VAL A 14 7.99 -12.43 -7.92
C VAL A 14 9.02 -11.75 -8.80
N ILE A 15 8.76 -10.50 -9.15
CA ILE A 15 9.59 -9.70 -10.05
C ILE A 15 10.24 -8.59 -9.23
N PRO A 16 11.59 -8.41 -9.30
CA PRO A 16 12.21 -7.24 -8.70
C PRO A 16 11.77 -5.98 -9.44
N PHE A 17 11.51 -4.91 -8.71
CA PHE A 17 11.18 -3.61 -9.32
C PHE A 17 12.36 -3.07 -10.12
N SER A 18 13.56 -3.13 -9.52
CA SER A 18 14.83 -2.72 -10.11
C SER A 18 15.95 -3.61 -9.59
N GLU A 19 17.05 -3.73 -10.34
CA GLU A 19 18.29 -4.36 -9.91
C GLU A 19 19.32 -3.33 -9.40
N ASP A 20 18.99 -2.03 -9.48
CA ASP A 20 19.82 -0.96 -8.96
C ASP A 20 19.88 -0.97 -7.42
N ASN A 21 21.00 -0.51 -6.89
CA ASN A 21 21.11 -0.21 -5.46
C ASN A 21 20.58 1.20 -5.20
N ILE A 22 19.27 1.30 -4.93
CA ILE A 22 18.56 2.56 -4.77
C ILE A 22 18.35 2.85 -3.30
N VAL A 23 18.55 4.11 -2.91
CA VAL A 23 18.26 4.57 -1.55
C VAL A 23 16.98 5.40 -1.58
N LEU A 24 16.00 4.99 -0.77
CA LEU A 24 14.81 5.77 -0.51
C LEU A 24 15.17 6.92 0.44
N SER A 25 14.74 8.13 0.11
CA SER A 25 14.93 9.33 0.92
C SER A 25 13.59 9.93 1.28
N ALA A 26 13.48 10.49 2.48
CA ALA A 26 12.29 11.18 2.96
C ALA A 26 12.60 12.62 3.36
N ILE A 27 11.68 13.53 3.05
CA ILE A 27 11.61 14.87 3.65
C ILE A 27 10.62 14.75 4.79
N MET A 28 11.07 15.09 5.99
CA MET A 28 10.25 15.07 7.20
C MET A 28 9.48 16.38 7.39
N GLU A 29 8.57 16.43 8.35
CA GLU A 29 7.72 17.62 8.61
C GLU A 29 8.51 18.89 8.96
N ASP A 30 9.70 18.73 9.54
CA ASP A 30 10.65 19.81 9.88
C ASP A 30 11.62 20.17 8.74
N ASP A 31 11.38 19.65 7.53
CA ASP A 31 12.21 19.77 6.33
C ASP A 31 13.59 19.08 6.42
N SER A 32 13.86 18.31 7.46
CA SER A 32 15.04 17.43 7.51
C SER A 32 14.94 16.30 6.51
N ILE A 33 16.11 15.78 6.06
CA ILE A 33 16.19 14.66 5.12
C ILE A 33 16.70 13.43 5.86
N VAL A 34 15.97 12.32 5.70
CA VAL A 34 16.34 11.00 6.21
C VAL A 34 16.53 10.04 5.04
N ASN A 35 17.66 9.33 5.01
CA ASN A 35 18.03 8.42 3.94
C ASN A 35 18.02 6.97 4.41
N GLY A 36 17.33 6.11 3.65
CA GLY A 36 17.22 4.67 3.90
C GLY A 36 15.94 4.30 4.63
N GLU A 37 15.26 3.29 4.10
CA GLU A 37 13.96 2.79 4.58
C GLU A 37 13.93 2.59 6.10
N HIS A 38 14.94 1.89 6.64
CA HIS A 38 15.06 1.62 8.08
C HIS A 38 15.01 2.90 8.92
N TYR A 39 15.83 3.90 8.56
CA TYR A 39 15.90 5.16 9.32
C TYR A 39 14.64 6.03 9.15
N ILE A 40 13.99 5.94 7.99
CA ILE A 40 12.71 6.61 7.76
C ILE A 40 11.65 6.02 8.67
N THR A 41 11.55 4.69 8.74
CA THR A 41 10.56 3.99 9.59
C THR A 41 10.80 4.20 11.08
N GLU A 42 12.05 4.36 11.53
CA GLU A 42 12.38 4.61 12.93
C GLU A 42 12.31 6.08 13.34
N SER A 43 12.10 6.99 12.37
CA SER A 43 12.00 8.42 12.67
C SER A 43 10.72 8.72 13.46
N PRO A 44 10.79 9.52 14.54
CA PRO A 44 9.61 9.98 15.26
C PRO A 44 8.86 11.11 14.55
N LEU A 45 9.43 11.67 13.46
CA LEU A 45 8.87 12.78 12.72
C LEU A 45 7.94 12.27 11.62
N LYS A 46 6.87 13.01 11.34
CA LYS A 46 5.95 12.70 10.24
C LYS A 46 6.62 12.87 8.89
N ILE A 47 6.34 11.95 7.97
CA ILE A 47 6.85 12.00 6.61
C ILE A 47 6.03 13.00 5.79
N LYS A 48 6.71 13.98 5.19
CA LYS A 48 6.10 14.94 4.27
C LYS A 48 6.10 14.42 2.82
N LYS A 49 7.20 13.78 2.42
CA LYS A 49 7.36 13.24 1.07
C LYS A 49 8.51 12.22 1.03
N VAL A 50 8.38 11.21 0.19
CA VAL A 50 9.48 10.29 -0.14
C VAL A 50 9.87 10.44 -1.62
N TYR A 51 11.13 10.13 -1.93
CA TYR A 51 11.67 10.23 -3.27
C TYR A 51 12.93 9.37 -3.43
N TYR A 52 13.32 9.11 -4.67
CA TYR A 52 14.63 8.59 -5.03
C TYR A 52 15.52 9.73 -5.54
N GLU A 53 16.77 9.79 -5.09
CA GLU A 53 17.73 10.78 -5.60
C GLU A 53 18.03 10.58 -7.09
N LYS A 54 17.98 9.33 -7.53
CA LYS A 54 18.19 8.94 -8.92
C LYS A 54 17.04 8.07 -9.38
N GLU A 55 16.50 8.34 -10.56
CA GLU A 55 15.50 7.48 -11.21
C GLU A 55 16.06 6.06 -11.36
N PRO A 56 15.39 5.02 -10.82
CA PRO A 56 15.83 3.64 -10.96
C PRO A 56 15.64 3.12 -12.39
N GLU A 57 16.49 2.20 -12.80
CA GLU A 57 16.23 1.41 -13.98
C GLU A 57 15.25 0.28 -13.65
N ILE A 58 14.05 0.37 -14.20
CA ILE A 58 12.97 -0.58 -13.92
C ILE A 58 13.17 -1.83 -14.77
N CYS A 59 12.99 -3.00 -14.17
CA CYS A 59 13.05 -4.27 -14.90
C CYS A 59 11.93 -4.34 -15.96
N ASP A 60 12.26 -4.75 -17.19
CA ASP A 60 11.28 -4.84 -18.29
C ASP A 60 10.08 -5.72 -17.95
N GLU A 61 10.29 -6.81 -17.21
CA GLU A 61 9.23 -7.71 -16.74
C GLU A 61 8.13 -6.99 -15.90
N VAL A 62 8.43 -5.84 -15.30
CA VAL A 62 7.45 -5.02 -14.56
C VAL A 62 6.49 -4.34 -15.54
N PHE A 63 7.02 -3.77 -16.62
CA PHE A 63 6.19 -3.13 -17.66
C PHE A 63 5.30 -4.14 -18.36
N ASP A 64 5.85 -5.31 -18.72
CA ASP A 64 5.09 -6.40 -19.31
C ASP A 64 3.95 -6.84 -18.40
N SER A 65 4.23 -6.96 -17.08
CA SER A 65 3.21 -7.35 -16.10
C SER A 65 2.10 -6.31 -15.97
N ILE A 66 2.41 -5.01 -16.07
CA ILE A 66 1.39 -3.95 -16.06
C ILE A 66 0.50 -4.04 -17.31
N ASP A 67 1.11 -4.31 -18.50
CA ASP A 67 0.38 -4.43 -19.77
C ASP A 67 -0.56 -5.64 -19.80
N GLU A 68 -0.15 -6.74 -19.19
CA GLU A 68 -0.90 -8.00 -19.18
C GLU A 68 -1.94 -8.09 -18.06
N SER A 69 -1.99 -7.10 -17.16
CA SER A 69 -2.87 -7.14 -15.99
C SER A 69 -4.28 -6.65 -16.31
N ASP A 70 -5.28 -7.32 -15.75
CA ASP A 70 -6.67 -6.85 -15.67
C ASP A 70 -6.88 -5.99 -14.40
N LEU A 71 -6.13 -6.27 -13.35
CA LEU A 71 -6.18 -5.56 -12.06
C LEU A 71 -4.77 -5.37 -11.49
N ILE A 72 -4.48 -4.16 -11.06
CA ILE A 72 -3.26 -3.80 -10.33
C ILE A 72 -3.63 -3.53 -8.87
N ILE A 73 -3.03 -4.27 -7.94
CA ILE A 73 -3.35 -4.16 -6.52
C ILE A 73 -2.18 -3.50 -5.78
N LEU A 74 -2.44 -2.32 -5.21
CA LEU A 74 -1.58 -1.73 -4.19
C LEU A 74 -1.95 -2.38 -2.85
N SER A 75 -1.08 -3.26 -2.36
CA SER A 75 -1.35 -4.10 -1.19
C SER A 75 -1.09 -3.35 0.12
N MET A 76 -1.49 -3.92 1.24
CA MET A 76 -1.45 -3.38 2.60
C MET A 76 -0.02 -3.36 3.20
N GLY A 77 0.96 -2.85 2.49
CA GLY A 77 2.31 -2.55 3.00
C GLY A 77 2.36 -1.23 3.76
N SER A 78 3.52 -0.88 4.30
CA SER A 78 3.79 0.46 4.79
C SER A 78 3.58 1.48 3.66
N LEU A 79 2.82 2.53 3.91
CA LEU A 79 2.39 3.47 2.87
C LEU A 79 3.59 4.12 2.18
N TYR A 80 4.47 4.74 2.96
CA TYR A 80 5.60 5.52 2.44
C TYR A 80 6.83 4.69 2.13
N THR A 81 7.05 3.58 2.83
CA THR A 81 8.30 2.82 2.67
C THR A 81 8.14 1.52 1.87
N SER A 82 6.90 1.06 1.61
CA SER A 82 6.67 -0.16 0.81
C SER A 82 5.81 0.08 -0.44
N ILE A 83 4.74 0.87 -0.37
CA ILE A 83 3.81 1.07 -1.49
C ILE A 83 4.31 2.19 -2.41
N ILE A 84 4.46 3.40 -1.87
CA ILE A 84 4.85 4.60 -2.63
C ILE A 84 6.19 4.44 -3.37
N PRO A 85 7.21 3.73 -2.85
CA PRO A 85 8.45 3.51 -3.59
C PRO A 85 8.25 2.94 -5.01
N ASN A 86 7.23 2.10 -5.21
CA ASN A 86 6.90 1.57 -6.53
C ASN A 86 6.24 2.61 -7.46
N LEU A 87 5.79 3.73 -6.92
CA LEU A 87 5.14 4.83 -7.65
C LEU A 87 6.06 6.05 -7.87
N LEU A 88 7.33 5.97 -7.44
CA LEU A 88 8.26 7.10 -7.58
C LEU A 88 8.88 7.22 -8.98
N SER A 89 8.86 6.15 -9.77
CA SER A 89 9.39 6.18 -11.14
C SER A 89 8.41 6.82 -12.11
N LYS A 90 8.87 7.83 -12.84
CA LYS A 90 8.08 8.48 -13.90
C LYS A 90 7.64 7.49 -14.98
N LYS A 91 8.50 6.54 -15.33
CA LYS A 91 8.19 5.51 -16.34
C LYS A 91 7.04 4.62 -15.90
N ILE A 92 6.98 4.28 -14.61
CA ILE A 92 5.86 3.50 -14.04
C ILE A 92 4.57 4.32 -14.08
N ILE A 93 4.62 5.60 -13.66
CA ILE A 93 3.43 6.46 -13.70
C ILE A 93 2.90 6.64 -15.12
N GLU A 94 3.79 6.89 -16.11
CA GLU A 94 3.40 6.97 -17.51
C GLU A 94 2.80 5.65 -18.05
N LYS A 95 3.23 4.52 -17.50
CA LYS A 95 2.70 3.21 -17.85
C LYS A 95 1.33 2.98 -17.23
N LEU A 96 1.17 3.31 -15.94
CA LEU A 96 -0.11 3.26 -15.24
C LEU A 96 -1.16 4.20 -15.86
N ASP A 97 -0.75 5.37 -16.34
CA ASP A 97 -1.66 6.31 -17.01
C ASP A 97 -2.21 5.78 -18.36
N LYS A 98 -1.60 4.76 -18.93
CA LYS A 98 -1.97 4.17 -20.23
C LYS A 98 -2.63 2.80 -20.11
N THR A 99 -2.55 2.17 -18.95
CA THR A 99 -3.14 0.84 -18.75
C THR A 99 -4.67 0.91 -18.73
N SER A 100 -5.33 -0.14 -19.22
CA SER A 100 -6.76 -0.36 -19.02
C SER A 100 -7.08 -1.11 -17.73
N ALA A 101 -6.05 -1.66 -17.06
CA ALA A 101 -6.24 -2.35 -15.79
C ALA A 101 -6.74 -1.39 -14.71
N LYS A 102 -7.67 -1.83 -13.91
CA LYS A 102 -8.11 -1.08 -12.73
C LYS A 102 -7.01 -1.03 -11.66
N ILE A 103 -6.89 0.09 -10.97
CA ILE A 103 -5.98 0.25 -9.83
C ILE A 103 -6.79 0.14 -8.54
N MET A 104 -6.53 -0.93 -7.79
CA MET A 104 -7.17 -1.22 -6.51
C MET A 104 -6.19 -0.98 -5.36
N TYR A 105 -6.64 -0.29 -4.31
CA TYR A 105 -5.89 -0.19 -3.06
C TYR A 105 -6.54 -1.01 -1.96
N VAL A 106 -5.78 -1.89 -1.32
CA VAL A 106 -6.21 -2.59 -0.10
C VAL A 106 -5.68 -1.83 1.11
N CYS A 107 -6.59 -1.15 1.81
CA CYS A 107 -6.21 -0.26 2.89
C CYS A 107 -5.74 -1.00 4.14
N ASN A 108 -4.73 -0.45 4.80
CA ASN A 108 -4.26 -0.94 6.09
C ASN A 108 -5.37 -0.84 7.14
N MET A 109 -5.43 -1.79 8.07
CA MET A 109 -6.44 -1.77 9.14
C MET A 109 -6.05 -0.94 10.35
N VAL A 110 -4.75 -0.69 10.51
CA VAL A 110 -4.19 0.12 11.60
C VAL A 110 -3.19 1.10 11.05
N THR A 111 -3.04 2.23 11.73
CA THR A 111 -2.06 3.26 11.42
C THR A 111 -0.64 2.78 11.72
N GLN A 112 0.34 3.49 11.20
CA GLN A 112 1.76 3.23 11.44
C GLN A 112 2.40 4.51 11.97
N PRO A 113 3.01 4.48 13.18
CA PRO A 113 3.62 5.64 13.80
C PRO A 113 4.64 6.32 12.89
N GLY A 114 4.59 7.65 12.84
CA GLY A 114 5.46 8.46 11.98
C GLY A 114 5.08 8.50 10.51
N GLU A 115 4.30 7.52 10.02
CA GLU A 115 3.86 7.45 8.62
C GLU A 115 2.40 7.87 8.43
N THR A 116 1.48 7.27 9.18
CA THR A 116 0.03 7.41 8.94
C THR A 116 -0.73 7.70 10.22
N ASP A 117 -0.13 8.43 11.17
CA ASP A 117 -0.80 8.82 12.40
C ASP A 117 -2.10 9.58 12.08
N ASP A 118 -3.17 9.19 12.75
CA ASP A 118 -4.52 9.75 12.62
C ASP A 118 -5.17 9.56 11.21
N PHE A 119 -4.55 8.82 10.29
CA PHE A 119 -5.09 8.63 8.94
C PHE A 119 -6.38 7.83 8.96
N LYS A 120 -7.33 8.30 8.15
CA LYS A 120 -8.50 7.56 7.71
C LYS A 120 -8.24 6.98 6.30
N VAL A 121 -9.19 6.20 5.79
CA VAL A 121 -9.08 5.61 4.44
C VAL A 121 -8.88 6.70 3.40
N SER A 122 -9.61 7.82 3.47
CA SER A 122 -9.49 8.93 2.53
C SER A 122 -8.10 9.58 2.53
N ASP A 123 -7.40 9.61 3.68
CA ASP A 123 -6.07 10.20 3.77
C ASP A 123 -5.04 9.32 3.06
N HIS A 124 -5.14 7.98 3.18
CA HIS A 124 -4.33 7.05 2.40
C HIS A 124 -4.55 7.27 0.90
N LEU A 125 -5.81 7.37 0.45
CA LEU A 125 -6.14 7.61 -0.96
C LEU A 125 -5.58 8.95 -1.46
N LYS A 126 -5.70 10.04 -0.68
CA LYS A 126 -5.13 11.35 -1.02
C LYS A 126 -3.62 11.25 -1.23
N VAL A 127 -2.92 10.59 -0.31
CA VAL A 127 -1.48 10.42 -0.42
C VAL A 127 -1.12 9.59 -1.66
N LEU A 128 -1.70 8.41 -1.85
CA LEU A 128 -1.44 7.57 -3.03
C LEU A 128 -1.75 8.29 -4.33
N ASN A 129 -2.90 8.95 -4.42
CA ASN A 129 -3.31 9.71 -5.59
C ASN A 129 -2.40 10.92 -5.87
N SER A 130 -1.66 11.43 -4.87
CA SER A 130 -0.66 12.48 -5.09
C SER A 130 0.60 12.00 -5.79
N TYR A 131 0.90 10.69 -5.71
CA TYR A 131 2.02 10.05 -6.40
C TYR A 131 1.63 9.43 -7.75
N LEU A 132 0.35 9.15 -7.96
CA LEU A 132 -0.19 8.68 -9.24
C LEU A 132 -0.35 9.84 -10.22
N GLY A 133 -0.34 9.54 -11.53
CA GLY A 133 -0.54 10.47 -12.62
C GLY A 133 -2.01 10.84 -12.86
N ILE A 134 -2.48 10.68 -14.09
CA ILE A 134 -3.86 10.93 -14.49
C ILE A 134 -4.76 9.79 -13.99
N HIS A 135 -4.30 8.54 -14.12
CA HIS A 135 -5.00 7.37 -13.63
C HIS A 135 -4.86 7.29 -12.11
N LYS A 136 -5.97 7.44 -11.41
CA LYS A 136 -6.06 7.41 -9.95
C LYS A 136 -6.51 6.04 -9.47
N ILE A 137 -6.62 5.87 -8.14
CA ILE A 137 -7.21 4.66 -7.55
C ILE A 137 -8.67 4.55 -8.02
N ASP A 138 -9.02 3.43 -8.67
CA ASP A 138 -10.38 3.13 -9.10
C ASP A 138 -11.20 2.54 -7.96
N ILE A 139 -10.57 1.71 -7.12
CA ILE A 139 -11.28 0.95 -6.08
C ILE A 139 -10.46 0.94 -4.80
N VAL A 140 -11.13 1.14 -3.66
CA VAL A 140 -10.54 0.89 -2.35
C VAL A 140 -11.23 -0.27 -1.65
N VAL A 141 -10.44 -1.21 -1.14
CA VAL A 141 -10.90 -2.26 -0.24
C VAL A 141 -10.60 -1.82 1.19
N ALA A 142 -11.64 -1.66 2.00
CA ALA A 142 -11.48 -1.17 3.37
C ALA A 142 -12.23 -2.04 4.39
N ASN A 143 -11.64 -2.11 5.59
CA ASN A 143 -12.25 -2.81 6.70
C ASN A 143 -13.33 -1.94 7.36
N THR A 144 -14.52 -2.49 7.53
CA THR A 144 -15.61 -1.88 8.33
C THR A 144 -15.94 -2.68 9.58
N GLY A 145 -15.21 -3.79 9.82
CA GLY A 145 -15.37 -4.59 11.03
C GLY A 145 -14.76 -3.90 12.24
N SER A 146 -15.42 -4.05 13.38
CA SER A 146 -14.89 -3.57 14.66
C SER A 146 -13.70 -4.40 15.10
N ILE A 147 -12.66 -3.74 15.57
CA ILE A 147 -11.57 -4.37 16.32
C ILE A 147 -12.01 -4.44 17.79
N ASP A 148 -11.77 -5.59 18.42
CA ASP A 148 -12.04 -5.75 19.84
C ASP A 148 -11.35 -4.65 20.67
N LYS A 149 -12.06 -4.06 21.65
CA LYS A 149 -11.57 -2.92 22.42
C LYS A 149 -10.27 -3.20 23.15
N GLU A 150 -10.13 -4.39 23.77
CA GLU A 150 -8.91 -4.74 24.52
C GLU A 150 -7.72 -4.85 23.56
N VAL A 151 -7.94 -5.38 22.35
CA VAL A 151 -6.92 -5.46 21.32
C VAL A 151 -6.57 -4.07 20.78
N ALA A 152 -7.56 -3.23 20.50
CA ALA A 152 -7.33 -1.86 20.03
C ALA A 152 -6.57 -1.03 21.07
N GLU A 153 -6.94 -1.10 22.35
CA GLU A 153 -6.24 -0.41 23.45
C GLU A 153 -4.80 -0.90 23.61
N LYS A 154 -4.56 -2.20 23.43
CA LYS A 154 -3.20 -2.75 23.43
C LYS A 154 -2.36 -2.20 22.28
N TYR A 155 -2.92 -2.14 21.07
CA TYR A 155 -2.24 -1.58 19.91
C TYR A 155 -1.95 -0.10 20.06
N SER A 156 -2.91 0.69 20.52
CA SER A 156 -2.73 2.12 20.77
C SER A 156 -1.67 2.38 21.85
N THR A 157 -1.69 1.62 22.95
CA THR A 157 -0.80 1.85 24.11
C THR A 157 0.63 1.35 23.89
N LEU A 158 0.79 0.15 23.29
CA LEU A 158 2.09 -0.51 23.18
C LEU A 158 2.77 -0.25 21.81
N GLU A 159 1.98 -0.12 20.75
CA GLU A 159 2.50 0.00 19.39
C GLU A 159 2.21 1.37 18.78
N GLN A 160 1.48 2.24 19.46
CA GLN A 160 1.06 3.57 18.99
C GLN A 160 0.33 3.49 17.64
N LYS A 161 -0.49 2.45 17.45
CA LYS A 161 -1.27 2.20 16.24
C LYS A 161 -2.75 2.25 16.55
N ASP A 162 -3.49 3.02 15.78
CA ASP A 162 -4.92 3.15 15.91
C ASP A 162 -5.65 2.51 14.72
N PRO A 163 -6.91 2.07 14.87
CA PRO A 163 -7.70 1.57 13.74
C PRO A 163 -7.86 2.64 12.65
N VAL A 164 -7.62 2.26 11.40
CA VAL A 164 -7.93 3.13 10.24
C VAL A 164 -9.44 3.09 10.01
N LEU A 165 -10.08 4.24 10.15
CA LEU A 165 -11.52 4.36 10.00
C LEU A 165 -11.92 4.66 8.55
N PHE A 166 -12.99 4.00 8.08
CA PHE A 166 -13.61 4.31 6.81
C PHE A 166 -14.49 5.56 6.95
N ASP A 167 -14.30 6.52 6.06
CA ASP A 167 -14.98 7.82 6.05
C ASP A 167 -15.59 8.07 4.66
N GLU A 168 -16.75 7.47 4.42
CA GLU A 168 -17.45 7.39 3.14
C GLU A 168 -17.59 8.75 2.44
N GLU A 169 -17.89 9.80 3.20
CA GLU A 169 -18.12 11.15 2.69
C GLU A 169 -16.90 11.79 1.99
N ASN A 170 -15.71 11.18 2.16
CA ASN A 170 -14.45 11.68 1.59
C ASN A 170 -13.84 10.72 0.55
N ILE A 171 -14.60 9.72 0.10
CA ILE A 171 -14.14 8.70 -0.86
C ILE A 171 -14.74 8.99 -2.24
N ASP A 172 -13.87 9.12 -3.25
CA ASP A 172 -14.25 9.47 -4.64
C ASP A 172 -14.12 8.28 -5.61
N CYS A 173 -13.85 7.07 -5.12
CA CYS A 173 -13.68 5.86 -5.93
C CYS A 173 -14.63 4.75 -5.49
N ASP A 174 -14.71 3.66 -6.26
CA ASP A 174 -15.49 2.49 -5.88
C ASP A 174 -14.97 1.87 -4.58
N THR A 175 -15.87 1.24 -3.83
CA THR A 175 -15.53 0.67 -2.52
C THR A 175 -15.92 -0.78 -2.41
N ILE A 176 -15.04 -1.59 -1.83
CA ILE A 176 -15.34 -2.96 -1.39
C ILE A 176 -15.18 -2.97 0.14
N LEU A 177 -16.29 -3.13 0.84
CA LEU A 177 -16.36 -3.01 2.29
C LEU A 177 -16.77 -4.32 2.94
N ASN A 178 -15.99 -4.81 3.89
CA ASN A 178 -16.33 -6.01 4.66
C ASN A 178 -15.63 -5.98 6.02
N ASN A 179 -16.00 -6.92 6.89
CA ASN A 179 -15.22 -7.19 8.09
C ASN A 179 -14.05 -8.13 7.73
N TYR A 180 -12.89 -7.52 7.54
CA TYR A 180 -11.63 -8.22 7.24
C TYR A 180 -10.78 -8.51 8.47
N VAL A 181 -11.23 -8.13 9.67
CA VAL A 181 -10.45 -8.35 10.89
C VAL A 181 -10.34 -9.84 11.22
N THR A 182 -9.14 -10.30 11.44
CA THR A 182 -8.84 -11.55 12.15
C THR A 182 -7.71 -11.28 13.15
N ILE A 183 -7.76 -11.96 14.30
CA ILE A 183 -6.77 -11.81 15.35
C ILE A 183 -6.10 -13.15 15.55
N ASN A 184 -4.80 -13.20 15.24
CA ASN A 184 -3.97 -14.40 15.41
C ASN A 184 -2.86 -14.08 16.39
N ASP A 185 -2.78 -14.79 17.49
CA ASP A 185 -1.79 -14.59 18.56
C ASP A 185 -1.74 -13.14 19.09
N GLY A 186 -2.90 -12.48 19.15
CA GLY A 186 -3.02 -11.08 19.58
C GLY A 186 -2.59 -10.05 18.53
N VAL A 187 -2.31 -10.49 17.29
CA VAL A 187 -1.93 -9.63 16.16
C VAL A 187 -3.13 -9.46 15.21
N ILE A 188 -3.44 -8.20 14.90
CA ILE A 188 -4.46 -7.85 13.92
C ILE A 188 -3.94 -8.20 12.51
N ARG A 189 -4.72 -8.97 11.77
CA ARG A 189 -4.43 -9.41 10.40
C ARG A 189 -5.67 -9.28 9.53
N HIS A 190 -5.47 -9.13 8.22
CA HIS A 190 -6.55 -9.30 7.25
C HIS A 190 -6.99 -10.76 7.18
N ASN A 191 -8.30 -10.96 7.15
CA ASN A 191 -8.88 -12.25 6.80
C ASN A 191 -8.65 -12.51 5.31
N VAL A 192 -7.61 -13.28 5.01
CA VAL A 192 -7.13 -13.51 3.64
C VAL A 192 -8.19 -14.19 2.78
N GLU A 193 -8.98 -15.11 3.34
CA GLU A 193 -10.02 -15.84 2.60
C GLU A 193 -11.13 -14.89 2.14
N LYS A 194 -11.66 -14.07 3.05
CA LYS A 194 -12.68 -13.06 2.72
C LYS A 194 -12.14 -12.03 1.72
N LEU A 195 -10.96 -11.49 1.99
CA LEU A 195 -10.34 -10.50 1.13
C LEU A 195 -10.14 -11.03 -0.29
N SER A 196 -9.59 -12.24 -0.43
CA SER A 196 -9.37 -12.87 -1.73
C SER A 196 -10.67 -13.16 -2.45
N LEU A 197 -11.72 -13.58 -1.73
CA LEU A 197 -13.03 -13.85 -2.30
C LEU A 197 -13.68 -12.57 -2.84
N ASP A 198 -13.63 -11.48 -2.07
CA ASP A 198 -14.23 -10.21 -2.47
C ASP A 198 -13.51 -9.60 -3.68
N ILE A 199 -12.16 -9.64 -3.70
CA ILE A 199 -11.37 -9.19 -4.86
C ILE A 199 -11.68 -10.07 -6.10
N TYR A 200 -11.74 -11.39 -5.93
CA TYR A 200 -12.08 -12.29 -7.03
C TYR A 200 -13.49 -12.06 -7.54
N SER A 201 -14.45 -11.87 -6.62
CA SER A 201 -15.85 -11.60 -6.99
C SER A 201 -16.00 -10.30 -7.77
N TYR A 202 -15.21 -9.28 -7.44
CA TYR A 202 -15.16 -8.04 -8.21
C TYR A 202 -14.71 -8.30 -9.66
N LEU A 203 -13.62 -9.05 -9.84
CA LEU A 203 -13.06 -9.36 -11.16
C LEU A 203 -13.98 -10.17 -12.08
N VAL A 204 -14.83 -11.05 -11.53
CA VAL A 204 -15.71 -11.91 -12.35
C VAL A 204 -17.08 -11.31 -12.62
N ASN A 205 -17.43 -10.22 -11.95
CA ASN A 205 -18.73 -9.53 -12.12
C ASN A 205 -18.61 -8.25 -12.96
N GLU A 206 -17.42 -7.83 -13.36
CA GLU A 206 -17.18 -6.83 -14.40
C GLU A 206 -17.13 -7.49 -15.79
#